data_8d96b0139f6976b6177ce1ccae5dd9a6
#
_entry.id   8d96b0139f6976b6177ce1ccae5dd9a6
#
_cell.length_a   1.000
_cell.length_b   1.000
_cell.length_c   1.000
_cell.angle_alpha   90.00
_cell.angle_beta   90.00
_cell.angle_gamma   90.00
#
_symmetry.space_group_name_H-M   'P 1'
#
loop_
_entity.id
_entity.type
_entity.pdbx_description
1 polymer ?
#
loop_
_entity_poly.entity_id
_entity_poly.type
_entity_poly.pdbx_seq_one_letter_code
_entity_poly.pdbx_strand_id
1 'polypeptide(L)'
;MNGNMMGWDLTIPQAISHAEKYNYDGKLISRELDGSIKETTYGESIKRSKKLANALSKLGINLHDRVATIAWNNSRHFETYFGVSGMGAVLHTLNPRYSPAQLVYILNHAEDKVLIIDPTFIPLVEGVQEQLNFVETIIIAAEKSSIPDNSLNNSCSYDDLLEQESIEYQWPDLSEDTSSALCYTSGTTGNPKGVLYSHRSTILHAISIAGTMGFESSSAVLPVVPMFHVNAWGVPYSALINGFTLVLPGHALDGESLYELVQKESVDCLLGVPTVWLGLLQYLEGKGLKMESVNQVLVGGSAAPYAMIKAFDEQHDAFLTHGWGMTEMSPLGTINTQTKKAMSLPTEERYQLQTKQGYPMFGVEIKTVDDKNEELPRDGEASGALKVKGPWIMHTYYKADEPAVDDEGWFDTGDVATIHPDGCMQIVDRAKDVIKTGGEWISSIDLENAALTHENILEACVVGVPHPKWDERPLLFLITKDGNEIEKQEINDFLLEKVVKWWLPDDIIFVKELPHGATGKLLKVDLREKYKEHLMEK
;
A
#
# COMPACT_ATOMS: atom_id res chain seq x y z
N MET A 1 -22.14 34.03 9.98
CA MET A 1 -20.87 34.77 10.10
C MET A 1 -19.77 33.78 9.79
N ASN A 2 -18.93 34.07 8.81
CA ASN A 2 -17.79 33.19 8.46
C ASN A 2 -16.62 33.45 9.41
N GLY A 3 -15.73 32.47 9.57
CA GLY A 3 -14.47 32.65 10.30
C GLY A 3 -13.56 33.66 9.58
N ASN A 4 -12.73 34.38 10.34
CA ASN A 4 -11.82 35.42 9.84
C ASN A 4 -10.35 34.94 9.82
N MET A 5 -10.13 33.66 9.57
CA MET A 5 -8.77 33.14 9.42
C MET A 5 -8.23 33.44 8.03
N MET A 6 -6.90 33.46 7.91
CA MET A 6 -6.24 33.62 6.62
C MET A 6 -6.61 32.47 5.68
N GLY A 7 -6.87 32.78 4.41
CA GLY A 7 -6.93 31.78 3.36
C GLY A 7 -5.54 31.19 3.15
N TRP A 8 -5.39 29.89 3.23
CA TRP A 8 -4.12 29.19 3.06
C TRP A 8 -4.38 27.81 2.46
N ASP A 9 -3.98 27.63 1.20
CA ASP A 9 -4.16 26.38 0.50
C ASP A 9 -3.18 25.31 1.00
N LEU A 10 -3.67 24.09 1.22
CA LEU A 10 -2.86 22.94 1.63
C LEU A 10 -2.22 22.28 0.40
N THR A 11 -1.04 22.76 0.03
CA THR A 11 -0.36 22.32 -1.19
C THR A 11 1.02 21.71 -0.94
N ILE A 12 1.50 20.88 -1.87
CA ILE A 12 2.86 20.31 -1.85
C ILE A 12 3.92 21.43 -1.91
N PRO A 13 3.80 22.50 -2.73
CA PRO A 13 4.67 23.67 -2.62
C PRO A 13 4.80 24.24 -1.21
N GLN A 14 3.72 24.28 -0.44
CA GLN A 14 3.77 24.75 0.95
C GLN A 14 4.55 23.77 1.84
N ALA A 15 4.39 22.45 1.65
CA ALA A 15 5.17 21.45 2.38
C ALA A 15 6.66 21.55 2.04
N ILE A 16 7.02 21.73 0.77
CA ILE A 16 8.41 21.97 0.33
C ILE A 16 8.98 23.22 0.99
N SER A 17 8.25 24.34 0.94
CA SER A 17 8.67 25.62 1.54
C SER A 17 8.84 25.51 3.07
N HIS A 18 7.97 24.72 3.73
CA HIS A 18 8.10 24.42 5.15
C HIS A 18 9.41 23.66 5.43
N ALA A 19 9.66 22.58 4.70
CA ALA A 19 10.86 21.77 4.89
C ALA A 19 12.15 22.53 4.60
N GLU A 20 12.17 23.39 3.57
CA GLU A 20 13.33 24.24 3.29
C GLU A 20 13.68 25.17 4.45
N LYS A 21 12.68 25.61 5.23
CA LYS A 21 12.88 26.56 6.33
C LYS A 21 13.12 25.88 7.67
N TYR A 22 12.46 24.76 7.93
CA TYR A 22 12.36 24.21 9.30
C TYR A 22 12.85 22.77 9.44
N ASN A 23 12.92 21.99 8.32
CA ASN A 23 13.33 20.59 8.30
C ASN A 23 14.48 20.35 7.30
N TYR A 24 15.28 21.41 7.02
CA TYR A 24 16.34 21.35 6.01
C TYR A 24 17.35 20.22 6.23
N ASP A 25 17.69 19.98 7.48
CA ASP A 25 18.65 18.95 7.94
C ASP A 25 18.02 17.59 8.23
N GLY A 26 16.69 17.45 8.05
CA GLY A 26 16.01 16.16 8.14
C GLY A 26 16.62 15.16 7.16
N LYS A 27 16.79 13.91 7.61
CA LYS A 27 17.57 12.89 6.90
C LYS A 27 16.72 12.07 5.94
N LEU A 28 17.27 11.85 4.75
CA LEU A 28 16.83 10.87 3.78
C LEU A 28 17.96 9.84 3.59
N ILE A 29 17.71 8.61 4.03
CA ILE A 29 18.61 7.47 3.84
C ILE A 29 18.06 6.64 2.68
N SER A 30 18.89 6.31 1.72
CA SER A 30 18.47 5.56 0.54
C SER A 30 19.46 4.44 0.22
N ARG A 31 18.96 3.21 0.10
CA ARG A 31 19.70 2.15 -0.54
C ARG A 31 19.56 2.32 -2.05
N GLU A 32 20.67 2.58 -2.71
CA GLU A 32 20.74 2.75 -4.16
C GLU A 32 20.76 1.40 -4.88
N LEU A 33 20.65 1.41 -6.22
CA LEU A 33 20.58 0.19 -7.04
C LEU A 33 21.84 -0.68 -6.99
N ASP A 34 23.00 -0.08 -6.74
CA ASP A 34 24.28 -0.79 -6.56
C ASP A 34 24.46 -1.38 -5.15
N GLY A 35 23.45 -1.23 -4.29
CA GLY A 35 23.45 -1.69 -2.90
C GLY A 35 24.09 -0.71 -1.91
N SER A 36 24.70 0.37 -2.37
CA SER A 36 25.27 1.40 -1.49
C SER A 36 24.17 2.13 -0.72
N ILE A 37 24.47 2.56 0.50
CA ILE A 37 23.56 3.36 1.32
C ILE A 37 24.02 4.81 1.27
N LYS A 38 23.18 5.66 0.73
CA LYS A 38 23.40 7.11 0.60
C LYS A 38 22.61 7.85 1.67
N GLU A 39 23.28 8.70 2.41
CA GLU A 39 22.66 9.68 3.30
C GLU A 39 22.61 11.04 2.60
N THR A 40 21.47 11.70 2.64
CA THR A 40 21.27 13.08 2.18
C THR A 40 20.30 13.80 3.10
N THR A 41 20.07 15.09 2.89
CA THR A 41 19.10 15.89 3.65
C THR A 41 17.89 16.24 2.79
N TYR A 42 16.77 16.61 3.43
CA TYR A 42 15.62 17.13 2.70
C TYR A 42 15.97 18.40 1.93
N GLY A 43 16.82 19.27 2.50
CA GLY A 43 17.28 20.47 1.81
C GLY A 43 18.03 20.17 0.50
N GLU A 44 18.92 19.17 0.50
CA GLU A 44 19.61 18.76 -0.72
C GLU A 44 18.65 18.09 -1.72
N SER A 45 17.74 17.25 -1.25
CA SER A 45 16.72 16.62 -2.09
C SER A 45 15.79 17.66 -2.74
N ILE A 46 15.40 18.70 -1.99
CA ILE A 46 14.58 19.80 -2.53
C ILE A 46 15.33 20.59 -3.60
N LYS A 47 16.63 20.86 -3.43
CA LYS A 47 17.44 21.50 -4.49
C LYS A 47 17.42 20.67 -5.77
N ARG A 48 17.52 19.35 -5.67
CA ARG A 48 17.45 18.46 -6.83
C ARG A 48 16.04 18.39 -7.41
N SER A 49 14.99 18.43 -6.58
CA SER A 49 13.60 18.57 -7.04
C SER A 49 13.35 19.87 -7.82
N LYS A 50 13.95 20.99 -7.40
CA LYS A 50 13.91 22.27 -8.15
C LYS A 50 14.61 22.18 -9.50
N LYS A 51 15.77 21.52 -9.55
CA LYS A 51 16.45 21.24 -10.82
C LYS A 51 15.59 20.38 -11.75
N LEU A 52 14.95 19.35 -11.22
CA LEU A 52 14.02 18.51 -11.98
C LEU A 52 12.85 19.33 -12.53
N ALA A 53 12.24 20.20 -11.72
CA ALA A 53 11.15 21.07 -12.15
C ALA A 53 11.59 22.02 -13.29
N ASN A 54 12.81 22.58 -13.22
CA ASN A 54 13.40 23.37 -14.31
C ASN A 54 13.55 22.53 -15.59
N ALA A 55 14.11 21.33 -15.47
CA ALA A 55 14.30 20.42 -16.60
C ALA A 55 12.98 20.03 -17.26
N LEU A 56 11.99 19.63 -16.45
CA LEU A 56 10.66 19.27 -16.94
C LEU A 56 9.95 20.45 -17.62
N SER A 57 10.10 21.67 -17.09
CA SER A 57 9.57 22.89 -17.74
C SER A 57 10.20 23.11 -19.12
N LYS A 58 11.51 22.87 -19.28
CA LYS A 58 12.20 22.95 -20.59
C LYS A 58 11.78 21.86 -21.56
N LEU A 59 11.38 20.67 -21.03
CA LEU A 59 10.78 19.59 -21.80
C LEU A 59 9.30 19.84 -22.14
N GLY A 60 8.75 20.99 -21.79
CA GLY A 60 7.37 21.39 -22.12
C GLY A 60 6.31 20.83 -21.18
N ILE A 61 6.69 20.34 -19.99
CA ILE A 61 5.72 19.91 -18.97
C ILE A 61 5.12 21.14 -18.31
N ASN A 62 3.79 21.17 -18.26
CA ASN A 62 2.98 22.26 -17.73
C ASN A 62 2.05 21.76 -16.61
N LEU A 63 1.29 22.70 -16.05
CA LEU A 63 0.23 22.42 -15.09
C LEU A 63 -0.70 21.30 -15.61
N HIS A 64 -0.99 20.32 -14.77
CA HIS A 64 -1.82 19.14 -15.05
C HIS A 64 -1.24 18.10 -16.05
N ASP A 65 -0.08 18.32 -16.64
CA ASP A 65 0.57 17.28 -17.43
C ASP A 65 1.01 16.11 -16.51
N ARG A 66 0.99 14.88 -17.03
CA ARG A 66 1.38 13.71 -16.26
C ARG A 66 2.83 13.35 -16.55
N VAL A 67 3.56 13.07 -15.46
CA VAL A 67 4.91 12.54 -15.49
C VAL A 67 4.89 11.19 -14.79
N ALA A 68 5.07 10.13 -15.57
CA ALA A 68 5.04 8.77 -15.08
C ALA A 68 6.37 8.35 -14.44
N THR A 69 6.31 7.47 -13.44
CA THR A 69 7.50 6.86 -12.81
C THR A 69 7.37 5.35 -12.74
N ILE A 70 8.46 4.64 -13.05
CA ILE A 70 8.64 3.20 -12.75
C ILE A 70 9.96 3.10 -11.97
N ALA A 71 9.88 3.23 -10.65
CA ALA A 71 11.06 3.34 -9.80
C ALA A 71 10.84 2.70 -8.44
N TRP A 72 11.94 2.23 -7.83
CA TRP A 72 11.97 1.70 -6.47
C TRP A 72 11.91 2.82 -5.43
N ASN A 73 11.88 2.43 -4.14
CA ASN A 73 11.97 3.37 -3.02
C ASN A 73 13.42 3.87 -2.88
N ASN A 74 13.78 4.93 -3.61
CA ASN A 74 15.12 5.51 -3.59
C ASN A 74 15.10 7.05 -3.61
N SER A 75 16.28 7.65 -3.46
CA SER A 75 16.43 9.10 -3.37
C SER A 75 15.92 9.84 -4.61
N ARG A 76 16.16 9.33 -5.83
CA ARG A 76 15.71 9.98 -7.07
C ARG A 76 14.20 9.93 -7.24
N HIS A 77 13.57 8.84 -6.82
CA HIS A 77 12.11 8.75 -6.80
C HIS A 77 11.50 9.74 -5.81
N PHE A 78 12.11 9.89 -4.61
CA PHE A 78 11.71 10.92 -3.64
C PHE A 78 11.83 12.33 -4.23
N GLU A 79 12.94 12.68 -4.87
CA GLU A 79 13.13 13.97 -5.56
C GLU A 79 12.05 14.20 -6.62
N THR A 80 11.66 13.15 -7.34
CA THR A 80 10.62 13.21 -8.39
C THR A 80 9.25 13.53 -7.82
N TYR A 81 8.89 13.00 -6.65
CA TYR A 81 7.63 13.33 -5.96
C TYR A 81 7.41 14.82 -5.82
N PHE A 82 8.44 15.52 -5.38
CA PHE A 82 8.36 16.95 -5.11
C PHE A 82 8.65 17.81 -6.33
N GLY A 83 9.52 17.35 -7.21
CA GLY A 83 9.81 18.05 -8.46
C GLY A 83 8.60 18.11 -9.39
N VAL A 84 7.88 17.01 -9.54
CA VAL A 84 6.70 16.91 -10.41
C VAL A 84 5.49 17.59 -9.78
N SER A 85 5.07 17.13 -8.59
CA SER A 85 3.85 17.67 -7.96
C SER A 85 4.05 19.12 -7.52
N GLY A 86 5.26 19.52 -7.14
CA GLY A 86 5.58 20.88 -6.74
C GLY A 86 5.42 21.90 -7.86
N MET A 87 5.69 21.53 -9.12
CA MET A 87 5.50 22.42 -10.27
C MET A 87 4.04 22.46 -10.79
N GLY A 88 3.14 21.68 -10.18
CA GLY A 88 1.73 21.57 -10.57
C GLY A 88 1.46 20.53 -11.66
N ALA A 89 2.46 19.75 -12.05
CA ALA A 89 2.27 18.55 -12.85
C ALA A 89 1.77 17.38 -11.97
N VAL A 90 1.25 16.34 -12.58
CA VAL A 90 0.70 15.18 -11.89
C VAL A 90 1.73 14.06 -11.85
N LEU A 91 2.17 13.70 -10.66
CA LEU A 91 3.02 12.51 -10.46
C LEU A 91 2.21 11.24 -10.69
N HIS A 92 2.57 10.46 -11.71
CA HIS A 92 1.92 9.20 -12.00
C HIS A 92 2.83 8.03 -11.67
N THR A 93 2.58 7.34 -10.57
CA THR A 93 3.41 6.23 -10.12
C THR A 93 2.88 4.89 -10.63
N LEU A 94 3.74 4.09 -11.27
CA LEU A 94 3.37 2.82 -11.88
C LEU A 94 4.04 1.63 -11.20
N ASN A 95 3.25 0.60 -10.99
CA ASN A 95 3.75 -0.67 -10.50
C ASN A 95 4.51 -1.42 -11.62
N PRO A 96 5.82 -1.70 -11.46
CA PRO A 96 6.62 -2.40 -12.47
C PRO A 96 6.20 -3.85 -12.73
N ARG A 97 5.33 -4.39 -11.88
CA ARG A 97 4.82 -5.77 -12.00
C ARG A 97 3.53 -5.87 -12.82
N TYR A 98 3.05 -4.77 -13.38
CA TYR A 98 1.97 -4.84 -14.37
C TYR A 98 2.42 -5.60 -15.62
N SER A 99 1.51 -6.33 -16.24
CA SER A 99 1.79 -6.93 -17.54
C SER A 99 2.11 -5.85 -18.59
N PRO A 100 2.90 -6.15 -19.64
CA PRO A 100 3.18 -5.19 -20.70
C PRO A 100 1.92 -4.55 -21.29
N ALA A 101 0.84 -5.32 -21.49
CA ALA A 101 -0.43 -4.80 -22.01
C ALA A 101 -1.10 -3.82 -21.03
N GLN A 102 -1.07 -4.10 -19.73
CA GLN A 102 -1.59 -3.18 -18.71
C GLN A 102 -0.76 -1.91 -18.64
N LEU A 103 0.57 -2.03 -18.70
CA LEU A 103 1.47 -0.86 -18.68
C LEU A 103 1.20 0.06 -19.87
N VAL A 104 1.10 -0.49 -21.08
CA VAL A 104 0.73 0.27 -22.29
C VAL A 104 -0.64 0.95 -22.14
N TYR A 105 -1.63 0.20 -21.64
CA TYR A 105 -2.95 0.76 -21.43
C TYR A 105 -2.91 1.94 -20.45
N ILE A 106 -2.26 1.78 -19.30
CA ILE A 106 -2.20 2.78 -18.23
C ILE A 106 -1.50 4.05 -18.72
N LEU A 107 -0.30 3.93 -19.32
CA LEU A 107 0.47 5.07 -19.82
C LEU A 107 -0.29 5.85 -20.92
N ASN A 108 -0.94 5.14 -21.83
CA ASN A 108 -1.72 5.77 -22.88
C ASN A 108 -3.04 6.38 -22.35
N HIS A 109 -3.71 5.70 -21.41
CA HIS A 109 -4.92 6.24 -20.80
C HIS A 109 -4.63 7.49 -19.94
N ALA A 110 -3.50 7.50 -19.24
CA ALA A 110 -3.05 8.67 -18.49
C ALA A 110 -2.53 9.79 -19.41
N GLU A 111 -2.13 9.49 -20.65
CA GLU A 111 -1.48 10.43 -21.58
C GLU A 111 -0.20 11.01 -20.96
N ASP A 112 0.66 10.14 -20.42
CA ASP A 112 1.92 10.55 -19.83
C ASP A 112 2.88 11.09 -20.88
N LYS A 113 3.44 12.28 -20.66
CA LYS A 113 4.38 12.93 -21.58
C LYS A 113 5.84 12.57 -21.31
N VAL A 114 6.19 12.36 -20.05
CA VAL A 114 7.53 11.97 -19.61
C VAL A 114 7.42 10.70 -18.78
N LEU A 115 8.36 9.78 -19.01
CA LEU A 115 8.48 8.54 -18.24
C LEU A 115 9.86 8.50 -17.55
N ILE A 116 9.89 8.51 -16.22
CA ILE A 116 11.11 8.41 -15.41
C ILE A 116 11.22 6.95 -14.92
N ILE A 117 12.34 6.29 -15.23
CA ILE A 117 12.51 4.88 -14.89
C ILE A 117 13.83 4.60 -14.17
N ASP A 118 13.84 3.69 -13.20
CA ASP A 118 15.10 3.12 -12.74
C ASP A 118 15.72 2.23 -13.84
N PRO A 119 17.07 2.15 -13.94
CA PRO A 119 17.75 1.31 -14.91
C PRO A 119 17.29 -0.14 -14.96
N THR A 120 16.85 -0.69 -13.83
CA THR A 120 16.28 -2.04 -13.71
C THR A 120 15.11 -2.28 -14.69
N PHE A 121 14.39 -1.23 -15.03
CA PHE A 121 13.16 -1.32 -15.86
C PHE A 121 13.38 -0.97 -17.34
N ILE A 122 14.62 -0.75 -17.76
CA ILE A 122 14.96 -0.52 -19.17
C ILE A 122 14.39 -1.64 -20.08
N PRO A 123 14.64 -2.94 -19.80
CA PRO A 123 14.12 -4.00 -20.69
C PRO A 123 12.58 -4.05 -20.77
N LEU A 124 11.90 -3.69 -19.67
CA LEU A 124 10.44 -3.62 -19.64
C LEU A 124 9.93 -2.53 -20.59
N VAL A 125 10.55 -1.34 -20.54
CA VAL A 125 10.14 -0.19 -21.37
C VAL A 125 10.55 -0.38 -22.82
N GLU A 126 11.73 -0.95 -23.11
CA GLU A 126 12.13 -1.33 -24.48
C GLU A 126 11.10 -2.24 -25.15
N GLY A 127 10.52 -3.18 -24.38
CA GLY A 127 9.51 -4.10 -24.88
C GLY A 127 8.18 -3.46 -25.27
N VAL A 128 7.89 -2.22 -24.82
CA VAL A 128 6.60 -1.55 -25.00
C VAL A 128 6.68 -0.17 -25.63
N GLN A 129 7.86 0.45 -25.73
CA GLN A 129 8.04 1.87 -26.11
C GLN A 129 7.33 2.25 -27.43
N GLU A 130 7.32 1.36 -28.42
CA GLU A 130 6.68 1.61 -29.74
C GLU A 130 5.14 1.70 -29.65
N GLN A 131 4.56 1.32 -28.51
CA GLN A 131 3.13 1.34 -28.25
C GLN A 131 2.72 2.52 -27.34
N LEU A 132 3.69 3.33 -26.89
CA LEU A 132 3.46 4.49 -26.02
C LEU A 132 3.18 5.73 -26.88
N ASN A 133 1.90 6.12 -26.98
CA ASN A 133 1.46 7.16 -27.93
C ASN A 133 1.78 8.60 -27.48
N PHE A 134 1.99 8.83 -26.18
CA PHE A 134 2.11 10.17 -25.61
C PHE A 134 3.47 10.43 -24.95
N VAL A 135 4.25 9.40 -24.65
CA VAL A 135 5.56 9.54 -24.02
C VAL A 135 6.55 10.13 -25.03
N GLU A 136 6.96 11.36 -24.78
CA GLU A 136 7.88 12.12 -25.63
C GLU A 136 9.34 11.97 -25.20
N THR A 137 9.59 11.75 -23.89
CA THR A 137 10.93 11.64 -23.31
C THR A 137 10.96 10.57 -22.22
N ILE A 138 12.03 9.77 -22.22
CA ILE A 138 12.32 8.79 -21.17
C ILE A 138 13.53 9.29 -20.38
N ILE A 139 13.39 9.43 -19.06
CA ILE A 139 14.47 9.83 -18.16
C ILE A 139 14.89 8.61 -17.34
N ILE A 140 16.15 8.19 -17.50
CA ILE A 140 16.69 7.06 -16.74
C ILE A 140 17.27 7.60 -15.44
N ALA A 141 16.73 7.15 -14.30
CA ALA A 141 17.02 7.63 -12.95
C ALA A 141 18.40 7.14 -12.44
N ALA A 142 19.46 7.53 -13.14
CA ALA A 142 20.83 7.18 -12.83
C ALA A 142 21.82 8.20 -13.42
N GLU A 143 23.06 8.17 -12.94
CA GLU A 143 24.20 8.77 -13.61
C GLU A 143 24.45 8.07 -14.95
N LYS A 144 24.86 8.81 -15.97
CA LYS A 144 25.10 8.28 -17.32
C LYS A 144 26.06 7.09 -17.34
N SER A 145 27.09 7.14 -16.50
CA SER A 145 28.10 6.06 -16.36
C SER A 145 27.51 4.75 -15.83
N SER A 146 26.37 4.79 -15.14
CA SER A 146 25.70 3.66 -14.52
C SER A 146 24.52 3.15 -15.36
N ILE A 147 24.24 3.78 -16.51
CA ILE A 147 23.18 3.35 -17.41
C ILE A 147 23.72 2.24 -18.32
N PRO A 148 23.10 1.06 -18.34
CA PRO A 148 23.49 0.00 -19.29
C PRO A 148 23.17 0.41 -20.74
N ASP A 149 23.86 -0.21 -21.70
CA ASP A 149 23.53 -0.05 -23.12
C ASP A 149 22.05 -0.40 -23.33
N ASN A 150 21.34 0.46 -24.05
CA ASN A 150 19.91 0.30 -24.28
C ASN A 150 19.48 0.88 -25.64
N SER A 151 18.27 0.49 -26.06
CA SER A 151 17.65 0.95 -27.31
C SER A 151 16.45 1.88 -27.12
N LEU A 152 16.34 2.53 -25.94
CA LEU A 152 15.26 3.44 -25.65
C LEU A 152 15.33 4.70 -26.52
N ASN A 153 14.22 5.01 -27.15
CA ASN A 153 14.06 6.19 -27.95
C ASN A 153 13.98 7.45 -27.09
N ASN A 154 14.67 8.53 -27.51
CA ASN A 154 14.64 9.83 -26.84
C ASN A 154 14.87 9.75 -25.31
N SER A 155 15.91 9.00 -24.91
CA SER A 155 16.26 8.82 -23.50
C SER A 155 17.44 9.68 -23.06
N CYS A 156 17.44 10.07 -21.78
CA CYS A 156 18.54 10.83 -21.15
C CYS A 156 18.77 10.37 -19.70
N SER A 157 19.95 10.68 -19.17
CA SER A 157 20.31 10.48 -17.77
C SER A 157 19.64 11.52 -16.88
N TYR A 158 19.08 11.10 -15.75
CA TYR A 158 18.50 11.98 -14.74
C TYR A 158 19.55 12.94 -14.16
N ASP A 159 20.70 12.42 -13.76
CA ASP A 159 21.71 13.24 -13.11
C ASP A 159 22.36 14.22 -14.09
N ASP A 160 22.68 13.82 -15.34
CA ASP A 160 23.19 14.72 -16.37
C ASP A 160 22.18 15.83 -16.73
N LEU A 161 20.89 15.47 -16.75
CA LEU A 161 19.81 16.42 -16.99
C LEU A 161 19.77 17.49 -15.88
N LEU A 162 19.87 17.05 -14.62
CA LEU A 162 19.84 17.93 -13.46
C LEU A 162 21.11 18.79 -13.31
N GLU A 163 22.28 18.28 -13.72
CA GLU A 163 23.54 19.03 -13.63
C GLU A 163 23.49 20.36 -14.41
N GLN A 164 22.73 20.40 -15.49
CA GLN A 164 22.59 21.57 -16.35
C GLN A 164 21.61 22.60 -15.81
N GLU A 165 20.88 22.29 -14.72
CA GLU A 165 19.78 23.08 -14.22
C GLU A 165 20.14 23.90 -12.97
N SER A 166 19.49 25.09 -12.86
CA SER A 166 19.57 25.94 -11.68
C SER A 166 18.84 25.30 -10.49
N ILE A 167 19.35 25.55 -9.28
CA ILE A 167 18.63 25.31 -8.03
C ILE A 167 17.56 26.37 -7.75
N GLU A 168 17.55 27.47 -8.50
CA GLU A 168 16.54 28.50 -8.37
C GLU A 168 15.30 28.09 -9.16
N TYR A 169 14.21 27.85 -8.45
CA TYR A 169 12.89 27.57 -9.01
C TYR A 169 11.83 28.18 -8.10
N GLN A 170 10.93 28.93 -8.70
CA GLN A 170 9.79 29.48 -7.96
C GLN A 170 8.59 28.57 -8.14
N TRP A 171 8.21 27.91 -7.07
CA TRP A 171 7.02 27.07 -7.07
C TRP A 171 5.78 27.91 -7.38
N PRO A 172 4.86 27.44 -8.26
CA PRO A 172 3.63 28.15 -8.57
C PRO A 172 2.70 28.24 -7.35
N ASP A 173 1.88 29.26 -7.33
CA ASP A 173 0.75 29.37 -6.42
C ASP A 173 -0.40 28.51 -6.95
N LEU A 174 -0.70 27.42 -6.25
CA LEU A 174 -1.66 26.40 -6.66
C LEU A 174 -2.84 26.39 -5.70
N SER A 175 -4.06 26.20 -6.25
CA SER A 175 -5.20 25.80 -5.44
C SER A 175 -4.98 24.42 -4.81
N GLU A 176 -5.43 24.21 -3.60
CA GLU A 176 -5.36 22.89 -2.92
C GLU A 176 -6.15 21.80 -3.64
N ASP A 177 -7.11 22.16 -4.49
CA ASP A 177 -7.89 21.23 -5.32
C ASP A 177 -7.17 20.81 -6.60
N THR A 178 -6.01 21.44 -6.93
CA THR A 178 -5.18 21.02 -8.06
C THR A 178 -4.76 19.56 -7.90
N SER A 179 -4.73 18.81 -9.00
CA SER A 179 -4.26 17.42 -9.01
C SER A 179 -2.76 17.32 -8.71
N SER A 180 -2.38 16.42 -7.82
CA SER A 180 -0.99 16.23 -7.39
C SER A 180 -0.39 14.89 -7.82
N ALA A 181 -1.18 13.83 -7.76
CA ALA A 181 -0.71 12.48 -8.11
C ALA A 181 -1.83 11.63 -8.69
N LEU A 182 -1.45 10.63 -9.50
CA LEU A 182 -2.34 9.66 -10.12
C LEU A 182 -1.83 8.25 -9.80
N CYS A 183 -2.70 7.41 -9.26
CA CYS A 183 -2.41 6.00 -8.99
C CYS A 183 -3.47 5.11 -9.62
N TYR A 184 -3.07 4.02 -10.27
CA TYR A 184 -4.01 3.06 -10.82
C TYR A 184 -4.25 1.89 -9.86
N THR A 185 -5.52 1.46 -9.79
CA THR A 185 -5.90 0.24 -9.08
C THR A 185 -5.49 -0.99 -9.89
N SER A 186 -5.23 -2.11 -9.23
CA SER A 186 -4.85 -3.36 -9.89
C SER A 186 -5.98 -4.02 -10.70
N GLY A 187 -7.19 -3.45 -10.66
CA GLY A 187 -8.37 -3.90 -11.40
C GLY A 187 -8.57 -5.43 -11.39
N THR A 188 -9.32 -5.95 -10.43
CA THR A 188 -9.61 -7.40 -10.40
C THR A 188 -10.67 -7.82 -11.44
N THR A 189 -11.33 -6.84 -12.04
CA THR A 189 -12.36 -7.03 -13.08
C THR A 189 -12.24 -5.90 -14.09
N GLY A 190 -11.63 -6.16 -15.25
CA GLY A 190 -11.47 -5.18 -16.31
C GLY A 190 -10.15 -4.40 -16.28
N ASN A 191 -10.08 -3.31 -17.03
CA ASN A 191 -8.91 -2.46 -17.10
C ASN A 191 -8.65 -1.74 -15.75
N PRO A 192 -7.38 -1.49 -15.39
CA PRO A 192 -7.04 -0.67 -14.23
C PRO A 192 -7.70 0.71 -14.28
N LYS A 193 -8.18 1.20 -13.14
CA LYS A 193 -8.83 2.50 -13.00
C LYS A 193 -7.91 3.48 -12.31
N GLY A 194 -7.82 4.71 -12.81
CA GLY A 194 -7.01 5.77 -12.22
C GLY A 194 -7.73 6.49 -11.08
N VAL A 195 -7.03 6.78 -10.02
CA VAL A 195 -7.46 7.62 -8.90
C VAL A 195 -6.57 8.85 -8.86
N LEU A 196 -7.17 10.02 -9.05
CA LEU A 196 -6.48 11.30 -9.14
C LEU A 196 -6.56 12.02 -7.78
N TYR A 197 -5.43 12.15 -7.09
CA TYR A 197 -5.34 12.83 -5.80
C TYR A 197 -5.14 14.34 -5.98
N SER A 198 -5.74 15.13 -5.10
CA SER A 198 -5.47 16.58 -5.03
C SER A 198 -4.31 16.87 -4.07
N HIS A 199 -3.76 18.08 -4.14
CA HIS A 199 -2.81 18.57 -3.14
C HIS A 199 -3.43 18.49 -1.73
N ARG A 200 -4.68 18.96 -1.59
CA ARG A 200 -5.42 18.93 -0.33
C ARG A 200 -5.53 17.50 0.25
N SER A 201 -5.99 16.54 -0.53
CA SER A 201 -6.13 15.15 -0.06
C SER A 201 -4.80 14.56 0.36
N THR A 202 -3.73 14.82 -0.40
CA THR A 202 -2.36 14.36 -0.12
C THR A 202 -1.83 14.95 1.20
N ILE A 203 -1.97 16.26 1.42
CA ILE A 203 -1.47 16.93 2.63
C ILE A 203 -2.28 16.54 3.87
N LEU A 204 -3.62 16.51 3.78
CA LEU A 204 -4.46 16.08 4.90
C LEU A 204 -4.16 14.64 5.32
N HIS A 205 -4.01 13.73 4.35
CA HIS A 205 -3.63 12.35 4.62
C HIS A 205 -2.24 12.26 5.27
N ALA A 206 -1.25 12.99 4.74
CA ALA A 206 0.12 13.00 5.28
C ALA A 206 0.19 13.51 6.73
N ILE A 207 -0.58 14.54 7.08
CA ILE A 207 -0.69 15.04 8.46
C ILE A 207 -1.40 14.01 9.35
N SER A 208 -2.48 13.41 8.84
CA SER A 208 -3.29 12.46 9.60
C SER A 208 -2.52 11.18 9.96
N ILE A 209 -1.73 10.62 9.02
CA ILE A 209 -0.91 9.43 9.31
C ILE A 209 0.17 9.75 10.36
N ALA A 210 0.87 10.88 10.23
CA ALA A 210 1.88 11.27 11.21
C ALA A 210 1.30 11.42 12.61
N GLY A 211 0.17 12.13 12.72
CA GLY A 211 -0.51 12.32 14.00
C GLY A 211 -1.03 11.02 14.61
N THR A 212 -1.56 10.11 13.79
CA THR A 212 -2.09 8.82 14.26
C THR A 212 -0.99 7.85 14.67
N MET A 213 0.13 7.82 13.92
CA MET A 213 1.28 6.95 14.20
C MET A 213 2.25 7.55 15.23
N GLY A 214 2.10 8.82 15.57
CA GLY A 214 3.00 9.51 16.49
C GLY A 214 4.38 9.79 15.90
N PHE A 215 4.49 10.03 14.60
CA PHE A 215 5.77 10.36 13.97
C PHE A 215 6.24 11.75 14.38
N GLU A 216 7.41 11.80 14.96
CA GLU A 216 8.09 13.02 15.42
C GLU A 216 9.40 13.20 14.65
N SER A 217 10.01 14.37 14.74
CA SER A 217 11.31 14.65 14.08
C SER A 217 12.46 13.74 14.54
N SER A 218 12.30 13.11 15.72
CA SER A 218 13.24 12.12 16.25
C SER A 218 13.05 10.71 15.71
N SER A 219 11.92 10.44 15.04
CA SER A 219 11.61 9.10 14.49
C SER A 219 12.48 8.74 13.30
N ALA A 220 12.68 7.43 13.09
CA ALA A 220 13.31 6.85 11.91
C ALA A 220 12.38 5.80 11.29
N VAL A 221 11.78 6.13 10.16
CA VAL A 221 10.68 5.37 9.55
C VAL A 221 11.15 4.68 8.26
N LEU A 222 10.95 3.36 8.18
CA LEU A 222 11.30 2.55 7.01
C LEU A 222 10.05 1.99 6.33
N PRO A 223 9.57 2.63 5.24
CA PRO A 223 8.49 2.09 4.42
C PRO A 223 9.03 1.08 3.40
N VAL A 224 8.71 -0.20 3.57
CA VAL A 224 8.87 -1.19 2.49
C VAL A 224 7.70 -1.14 1.51
N VAL A 225 6.60 -0.49 1.90
CA VAL A 225 5.49 -0.19 0.99
C VAL A 225 6.01 0.62 -0.18
N PRO A 226 5.71 0.19 -1.42
CA PRO A 226 6.33 0.80 -2.59
C PRO A 226 5.88 2.24 -2.82
N MET A 227 6.82 3.11 -3.16
CA MET A 227 6.51 4.46 -3.64
C MET A 227 5.73 4.43 -4.95
N PHE A 228 5.89 3.41 -5.76
CA PHE A 228 5.12 3.22 -6.98
C PHE A 228 3.66 2.77 -6.75
N HIS A 229 3.25 2.52 -5.52
CA HIS A 229 1.88 2.10 -5.19
C HIS A 229 1.31 2.94 -4.05
N VAL A 230 0.19 3.64 -4.31
CA VAL A 230 -0.49 4.56 -3.39
C VAL A 230 0.48 5.47 -2.62
N ASN A 231 1.53 5.91 -3.33
CA ASN A 231 2.53 6.87 -2.87
C ASN A 231 3.16 6.47 -1.52
N ALA A 232 3.50 5.18 -1.33
CA ALA A 232 4.04 4.65 -0.07
C ALA A 232 3.21 5.10 1.16
N TRP A 233 1.89 5.05 1.05
CA TRP A 233 0.93 5.47 2.09
C TRP A 233 1.10 6.93 2.56
N GLY A 234 1.59 7.80 1.68
CA GLY A 234 1.80 9.22 1.97
C GLY A 234 3.01 9.53 2.86
N VAL A 235 3.81 8.50 3.22
CA VAL A 235 4.96 8.64 4.12
C VAL A 235 6.01 9.62 3.59
N PRO A 236 6.37 9.69 2.28
CA PRO A 236 7.31 10.69 1.78
C PRO A 236 6.86 12.13 2.04
N TYR A 237 5.58 12.43 1.86
CA TYR A 237 5.01 13.76 2.15
C TYR A 237 5.01 14.04 3.65
N SER A 238 4.63 13.04 4.46
CA SER A 238 4.63 13.12 5.91
C SER A 238 6.04 13.37 6.47
N ALA A 239 7.06 12.71 5.91
CA ALA A 239 8.46 12.87 6.30
C ALA A 239 8.95 14.31 6.06
N LEU A 240 8.64 14.87 4.90
CA LEU A 240 9.02 16.24 4.58
C LEU A 240 8.36 17.27 5.51
N ILE A 241 7.07 17.05 5.86
CA ILE A 241 6.30 17.96 6.73
C ILE A 241 6.81 17.90 8.18
N ASN A 242 7.11 16.70 8.70
CA ASN A 242 7.40 16.49 10.13
C ASN A 242 8.91 16.40 10.45
N GLY A 243 9.77 16.27 9.42
CA GLY A 243 11.23 16.28 9.59
C GLY A 243 11.84 14.99 10.15
N PHE A 244 11.11 13.88 10.20
CA PHE A 244 11.66 12.60 10.67
C PHE A 244 12.60 11.98 9.62
N THR A 245 13.49 11.09 10.09
CA THR A 245 14.38 10.34 9.18
C THR A 245 13.58 9.36 8.34
N LEU A 246 13.65 9.48 7.01
CA LEU A 246 13.05 8.54 6.07
C LEU A 246 14.10 7.57 5.54
N VAL A 247 13.90 6.26 5.75
CA VAL A 247 14.82 5.21 5.33
C VAL A 247 14.20 4.43 4.17
N LEU A 248 14.75 4.58 2.98
CA LEU A 248 14.26 3.97 1.74
C LEU A 248 15.07 2.70 1.41
N PRO A 249 14.44 1.51 1.37
CA PRO A 249 15.14 0.23 1.25
C PRO A 249 15.60 -0.10 -0.18
N GLY A 250 15.25 0.71 -1.19
CA GLY A 250 15.51 0.38 -2.58
C GLY A 250 14.69 -0.81 -3.06
N HIS A 251 15.34 -1.72 -3.78
CA HIS A 251 14.75 -2.96 -4.29
C HIS A 251 14.99 -4.18 -3.40
N ALA A 252 15.89 -4.09 -2.42
CA ALA A 252 16.32 -5.19 -1.57
C ALA A 252 15.42 -5.30 -0.33
N LEU A 253 14.40 -6.15 -0.40
CA LEU A 253 13.39 -6.35 0.65
C LEU A 253 13.52 -7.70 1.36
N ASP A 254 14.64 -8.39 1.19
CA ASP A 254 14.97 -9.61 1.94
C ASP A 254 15.32 -9.29 3.41
N GLY A 255 15.24 -10.30 4.27
CA GLY A 255 15.42 -10.14 5.72
C GLY A 255 16.78 -9.59 6.12
N GLU A 256 17.86 -9.98 5.43
CA GLU A 256 19.23 -9.50 5.70
C GLU A 256 19.36 -8.02 5.38
N SER A 257 18.93 -7.63 4.18
CA SER A 257 19.00 -6.25 3.69
C SER A 257 18.18 -5.28 4.55
N LEU A 258 16.98 -5.71 4.98
CA LEU A 258 16.13 -4.90 5.86
C LEU A 258 16.72 -4.79 7.27
N TYR A 259 17.21 -5.90 7.84
CA TYR A 259 17.84 -5.89 9.15
C TYR A 259 19.07 -4.99 9.22
N GLU A 260 19.91 -4.99 8.16
CA GLU A 260 21.07 -4.09 8.04
C GLU A 260 20.63 -2.61 8.17
N LEU A 261 19.61 -2.18 7.44
CA LEU A 261 19.08 -0.82 7.51
C LEU A 261 18.51 -0.50 8.89
N VAL A 262 17.73 -1.42 9.47
CA VAL A 262 17.15 -1.26 10.81
C VAL A 262 18.24 -1.02 11.85
N GLN A 263 19.29 -1.82 11.84
CA GLN A 263 20.37 -1.70 12.82
C GLN A 263 21.22 -0.45 12.60
N LYS A 264 21.60 -0.17 11.36
CA LYS A 264 22.49 0.94 11.03
C LYS A 264 21.84 2.29 11.29
N GLU A 265 20.56 2.43 10.95
CA GLU A 265 19.85 3.70 11.00
C GLU A 265 18.95 3.82 12.25
N SER A 266 19.01 2.83 13.16
CA SER A 266 18.19 2.77 14.38
C SER A 266 16.71 3.00 14.11
N VAL A 267 16.19 2.32 13.08
CA VAL A 267 14.78 2.45 12.65
C VAL A 267 13.86 2.08 13.80
N ASP A 268 12.89 2.94 14.09
CA ASP A 268 11.91 2.74 15.16
C ASP A 268 10.53 2.30 14.65
N CYS A 269 10.19 2.61 13.39
CA CYS A 269 8.91 2.23 12.79
C CYS A 269 9.08 1.60 11.40
N LEU A 270 8.42 0.47 11.21
CA LEU A 270 8.37 -0.29 9.94
C LEU A 270 6.97 -0.21 9.33
N LEU A 271 6.88 0.04 8.01
CA LEU A 271 5.59 0.02 7.31
C LEU A 271 5.65 -0.95 6.13
N GLY A 272 4.73 -1.93 6.09
CA GLY A 272 4.77 -2.92 5.03
C GLY A 272 3.60 -3.87 4.98
N VAL A 273 3.76 -4.90 4.15
CA VAL A 273 2.78 -5.97 3.96
C VAL A 273 3.24 -7.25 4.68
N PRO A 274 2.32 -8.14 5.07
CA PRO A 274 2.66 -9.35 5.84
C PRO A 274 3.75 -10.22 5.21
N THR A 275 3.76 -10.38 3.90
CA THR A 275 4.73 -11.25 3.21
C THR A 275 6.18 -10.81 3.41
N VAL A 276 6.44 -9.51 3.44
CA VAL A 276 7.80 -8.98 3.70
C VAL A 276 8.19 -9.22 5.15
N TRP A 277 7.26 -8.99 6.08
CA TRP A 277 7.53 -9.18 7.51
C TRP A 277 7.72 -10.64 7.89
N LEU A 278 7.01 -11.57 7.25
CA LEU A 278 7.27 -13.01 7.43
C LEU A 278 8.69 -13.37 7.04
N GLY A 279 9.17 -12.88 5.90
CA GLY A 279 10.56 -13.09 5.46
C GLY A 279 11.58 -12.50 6.43
N LEU A 280 11.32 -11.31 6.96
CA LEU A 280 12.18 -10.68 7.97
C LEU A 280 12.20 -11.48 9.27
N LEU A 281 11.02 -11.86 9.80
CA LEU A 281 10.92 -12.65 11.04
C LEU A 281 11.63 -14.01 10.91
N GLN A 282 11.48 -14.71 9.78
CA GLN A 282 12.19 -15.96 9.49
C GLN A 282 13.71 -15.78 9.49
N TYR A 283 14.21 -14.70 8.87
CA TYR A 283 15.63 -14.39 8.88
C TYR A 283 16.15 -14.15 10.31
N LEU A 284 15.42 -13.34 11.08
CA LEU A 284 15.78 -13.00 12.46
C LEU A 284 15.80 -14.24 13.36
N GLU A 285 14.76 -15.07 13.30
CA GLU A 285 14.66 -16.33 14.05
C GLU A 285 15.80 -17.27 13.68
N GLY A 286 16.06 -17.49 12.39
CA GLY A 286 17.12 -18.36 11.88
C GLY A 286 18.52 -17.93 12.29
N LYS A 287 18.74 -16.64 12.60
CA LYS A 287 20.02 -16.08 13.05
C LYS A 287 20.08 -15.79 14.56
N GLY A 288 18.98 -15.92 15.29
CA GLY A 288 18.88 -15.54 16.70
C GLY A 288 19.07 -14.04 16.92
N LEU A 289 18.55 -13.20 16.00
CA LEU A 289 18.70 -11.75 16.01
C LEU A 289 17.45 -11.06 16.55
N LYS A 290 17.63 -9.86 17.13
CA LYS A 290 16.54 -9.00 17.61
C LYS A 290 16.67 -7.61 17.02
N MET A 291 15.54 -6.96 16.75
CA MET A 291 15.46 -5.53 16.37
C MET A 291 15.23 -4.70 17.64
N GLU A 292 16.28 -4.13 18.21
CA GLU A 292 16.19 -3.43 19.50
C GLU A 292 15.59 -2.01 19.38
N SER A 293 15.73 -1.36 18.22
CA SER A 293 15.22 0.00 17.99
C SER A 293 13.76 0.05 17.57
N VAL A 294 13.25 -1.02 16.95
CA VAL A 294 11.89 -1.07 16.42
C VAL A 294 10.89 -1.20 17.56
N ASN A 295 10.01 -0.23 17.68
CA ASN A 295 8.91 -0.26 18.66
C ASN A 295 7.53 -0.35 18.02
N GLN A 296 7.43 -0.07 16.70
CA GLN A 296 6.16 -0.07 15.97
C GLN A 296 6.29 -0.68 14.58
N VAL A 297 5.29 -1.47 14.20
CA VAL A 297 5.18 -2.07 12.87
C VAL A 297 3.77 -1.83 12.34
N LEU A 298 3.63 -1.08 11.25
CA LEU A 298 2.34 -0.93 10.56
C LEU A 298 2.22 -1.98 9.47
N VAL A 299 1.18 -2.79 9.55
CA VAL A 299 0.81 -3.78 8.54
C VAL A 299 -0.47 -3.35 7.85
N GLY A 300 -0.48 -3.38 6.53
CA GLY A 300 -1.66 -3.12 5.72
C GLY A 300 -1.63 -3.89 4.40
N GLY A 301 -2.66 -3.69 3.58
CA GLY A 301 -2.79 -4.35 2.28
C GLY A 301 -3.36 -5.77 2.33
N SER A 302 -3.18 -6.50 3.42
CA SER A 302 -3.86 -7.76 3.73
C SER A 302 -3.94 -7.94 5.25
N ALA A 303 -4.69 -8.95 5.72
CA ALA A 303 -4.87 -9.21 7.14
C ALA A 303 -3.52 -9.50 7.83
N ALA A 304 -3.34 -8.95 9.04
CA ALA A 304 -2.19 -9.24 9.88
C ALA A 304 -2.41 -10.57 10.61
N PRO A 305 -1.59 -11.62 10.36
CA PRO A 305 -1.74 -12.90 11.03
C PRO A 305 -1.50 -12.78 12.54
N TYR A 306 -2.30 -13.47 13.34
CA TYR A 306 -2.15 -13.52 14.80
C TYR A 306 -0.72 -13.91 15.24
N ALA A 307 -0.14 -14.94 14.59
CA ALA A 307 1.23 -15.38 14.87
C ALA A 307 2.28 -14.29 14.65
N MET A 308 2.07 -13.44 13.63
CA MET A 308 2.96 -12.30 13.34
C MET A 308 2.86 -11.24 14.43
N ILE A 309 1.65 -10.90 14.89
CA ILE A 309 1.42 -9.96 15.98
C ILE A 309 2.17 -10.42 17.23
N LYS A 310 2.01 -11.70 17.58
CA LYS A 310 2.67 -12.34 18.72
C LYS A 310 4.20 -12.33 18.58
N ALA A 311 4.74 -12.66 17.40
CA ALA A 311 6.18 -12.69 17.17
C ALA A 311 6.83 -11.31 17.33
N PHE A 312 6.22 -10.24 16.80
CA PHE A 312 6.73 -8.89 16.97
C PHE A 312 6.71 -8.43 18.43
N ASP A 313 5.64 -8.70 19.17
CA ASP A 313 5.52 -8.32 20.60
C ASP A 313 6.51 -9.12 21.47
N GLU A 314 6.48 -10.47 21.40
CA GLU A 314 7.24 -11.32 22.31
C GLU A 314 8.74 -11.38 22.01
N GLN A 315 9.14 -11.31 20.73
CA GLN A 315 10.54 -11.49 20.34
C GLN A 315 11.27 -10.16 20.13
N HIS A 316 10.54 -9.11 19.75
CA HIS A 316 11.14 -7.84 19.35
C HIS A 316 10.65 -6.64 20.16
N ASP A 317 9.73 -6.81 21.14
CA ASP A 317 9.09 -5.74 21.92
C ASP A 317 8.43 -4.65 21.04
N ALA A 318 7.98 -5.04 19.85
CA ALA A 318 7.40 -4.13 18.86
C ALA A 318 5.88 -4.31 18.74
N PHE A 319 5.13 -3.21 18.86
CA PHE A 319 3.68 -3.25 18.70
C PHE A 319 3.30 -3.30 17.22
N LEU A 320 2.57 -4.34 16.81
CA LEU A 320 2.03 -4.40 15.46
C LEU A 320 0.70 -3.68 15.39
N THR A 321 0.66 -2.64 14.58
CA THR A 321 -0.52 -1.85 14.21
C THR A 321 -1.08 -2.36 12.90
N HIS A 322 -2.36 -2.72 12.87
CA HIS A 322 -3.04 -3.13 11.65
C HIS A 322 -3.75 -1.93 11.03
N GLY A 323 -3.52 -1.65 9.76
CA GLY A 323 -4.17 -0.60 9.00
C GLY A 323 -4.96 -1.15 7.80
N TRP A 324 -6.07 -0.49 7.49
CA TRP A 324 -6.87 -0.80 6.31
C TRP A 324 -7.05 0.44 5.45
N GLY A 325 -7.08 0.21 4.16
CA GLY A 325 -7.32 1.24 3.15
C GLY A 325 -7.17 0.71 1.74
N MET A 326 -7.36 1.60 0.77
CA MET A 326 -7.31 1.28 -0.65
C MET A 326 -6.88 2.48 -1.47
N THR A 327 -6.56 2.27 -2.75
CA THR A 327 -6.11 3.35 -3.65
C THR A 327 -7.10 4.52 -3.66
N GLU A 328 -8.38 4.24 -3.62
CA GLU A 328 -9.47 5.20 -3.60
C GLU A 328 -9.55 6.06 -2.33
N MET A 329 -8.69 5.77 -1.33
CA MET A 329 -8.66 6.42 -0.02
C MET A 329 -7.32 7.06 0.34
N SER A 330 -6.36 7.18 -0.55
CA SER A 330 -5.06 7.89 -0.45
C SER A 330 -3.95 7.33 0.50
N PRO A 331 -3.88 6.11 1.03
CA PRO A 331 -4.87 5.04 1.01
C PRO A 331 -5.61 4.81 2.33
N LEU A 332 -5.17 5.35 3.49
CA LEU A 332 -5.57 4.89 4.82
C LEU A 332 -6.96 5.35 5.25
N GLY A 333 -7.76 4.38 5.71
CA GLY A 333 -9.09 4.60 6.27
C GLY A 333 -9.16 4.34 7.76
N THR A 334 -8.68 3.18 8.22
CA THR A 334 -8.68 2.80 9.63
C THR A 334 -7.32 2.30 10.09
N ILE A 335 -7.02 2.50 11.35
CA ILE A 335 -5.78 2.03 12.00
C ILE A 335 -6.10 1.51 13.40
N ASN A 336 -5.54 0.36 13.75
CA ASN A 336 -5.64 -0.24 15.09
C ASN A 336 -4.45 0.20 15.96
N THR A 337 -4.55 1.40 16.51
CA THR A 337 -3.49 1.99 17.35
C THR A 337 -3.53 1.51 18.80
N GLN A 338 -2.46 1.78 19.55
CA GLN A 338 -2.34 1.53 21.00
C GLN A 338 -3.27 2.43 21.81
N THR A 339 -4.53 2.02 22.00
CA THR A 339 -5.42 2.74 22.91
C THR A 339 -5.18 2.31 24.36
N LYS A 340 -5.49 3.21 25.33
CA LYS A 340 -5.42 2.84 26.76
C LYS A 340 -6.27 1.61 27.08
N LYS A 341 -7.43 1.46 26.43
CA LYS A 341 -8.31 0.29 26.55
C LYS A 341 -7.59 -0.96 26.08
N ALA A 342 -7.03 -0.95 24.86
CA ALA A 342 -6.30 -2.09 24.30
C ALA A 342 -5.12 -2.51 25.18
N MET A 343 -4.34 -1.55 25.68
CA MET A 343 -3.17 -1.82 26.54
C MET A 343 -3.54 -2.32 27.94
N SER A 344 -4.78 -2.16 28.38
CA SER A 344 -5.27 -2.71 29.66
C SER A 344 -5.83 -4.13 29.56
N LEU A 345 -5.98 -4.65 28.36
CA LEU A 345 -6.46 -6.03 28.13
C LEU A 345 -5.38 -7.06 28.50
N PRO A 346 -5.78 -8.28 28.89
CA PRO A 346 -4.87 -9.42 28.89
C PRO A 346 -4.19 -9.59 27.53
N THR A 347 -2.94 -10.05 27.52
CA THR A 347 -2.12 -10.11 26.31
C THR A 347 -2.80 -10.83 25.14
N GLU A 348 -3.43 -11.99 25.39
CA GLU A 348 -4.11 -12.75 24.34
C GLU A 348 -5.33 -12.01 23.76
N GLU A 349 -6.10 -11.31 24.59
CA GLU A 349 -7.23 -10.48 24.13
C GLU A 349 -6.74 -9.26 23.35
N ARG A 350 -5.60 -8.67 23.74
CA ARG A 350 -4.94 -7.60 23.00
C ARG A 350 -4.52 -8.06 21.60
N TYR A 351 -3.90 -9.25 21.47
CA TYR A 351 -3.53 -9.81 20.17
C TYR A 351 -4.76 -10.04 19.28
N GLN A 352 -5.85 -10.55 19.83
CA GLN A 352 -7.12 -10.71 19.10
C GLN A 352 -7.65 -9.35 18.62
N LEU A 353 -7.57 -8.31 19.44
CA LEU A 353 -7.97 -6.97 19.02
C LEU A 353 -7.08 -6.44 17.88
N GLN A 354 -5.76 -6.71 17.92
CA GLN A 354 -4.80 -6.27 16.90
C GLN A 354 -5.01 -6.93 15.53
N THR A 355 -5.70 -8.07 15.44
CA THR A 355 -6.07 -8.66 14.15
C THR A 355 -7.12 -7.84 13.40
N LYS A 356 -7.89 -6.97 14.10
CA LYS A 356 -8.91 -6.12 13.50
C LYS A 356 -8.28 -4.89 12.84
N GLN A 357 -8.97 -4.28 11.86
CA GLN A 357 -8.47 -3.14 11.11
C GLN A 357 -8.61 -1.81 11.87
N GLY A 358 -9.23 -1.83 13.05
CA GLY A 358 -9.21 -0.75 14.02
C GLY A 358 -10.20 0.38 13.77
N TYR A 359 -9.79 1.61 14.06
CA TYR A 359 -10.68 2.77 14.14
C TYR A 359 -10.47 3.71 12.96
N PRO A 360 -11.53 4.38 12.46
CA PRO A 360 -11.37 5.37 11.41
C PRO A 360 -10.47 6.52 11.86
N MET A 361 -9.59 6.94 10.95
CA MET A 361 -8.78 8.13 11.16
C MET A 361 -9.68 9.39 11.16
N PHE A 362 -9.27 10.43 11.90
CA PHE A 362 -10.03 11.68 11.88
C PHE A 362 -10.19 12.20 10.44
N GLY A 363 -11.43 12.41 10.03
CA GLY A 363 -11.82 12.80 8.68
C GLY A 363 -12.41 11.67 7.85
N VAL A 364 -12.26 10.41 8.27
CA VAL A 364 -12.90 9.26 7.62
C VAL A 364 -14.14 8.84 8.42
N GLU A 365 -15.26 8.74 7.74
CA GLU A 365 -16.48 8.13 8.24
C GLU A 365 -16.66 6.75 7.61
N ILE A 366 -17.17 5.80 8.40
CA ILE A 366 -17.45 4.43 7.97
C ILE A 366 -18.88 4.04 8.39
N LYS A 367 -19.55 3.26 7.55
CA LYS A 367 -20.79 2.55 7.89
C LYS A 367 -20.83 1.19 7.19
N THR A 368 -21.59 0.26 7.75
CA THR A 368 -21.97 -0.98 7.08
C THR A 368 -23.44 -0.95 6.73
N VAL A 369 -23.80 -1.46 5.55
CA VAL A 369 -25.16 -1.47 5.06
C VAL A 369 -25.58 -2.86 4.60
N ASP A 370 -26.88 -3.14 4.68
CA ASP A 370 -27.48 -4.35 4.13
C ASP A 370 -27.73 -4.26 2.60
N ASP A 371 -28.33 -5.30 2.01
CA ASP A 371 -28.66 -5.36 0.58
C ASP A 371 -29.68 -4.29 0.12
N LYS A 372 -30.38 -3.62 1.07
CA LYS A 372 -31.29 -2.51 0.80
C LYS A 372 -30.65 -1.14 1.01
N ASN A 373 -29.35 -1.11 1.29
CA ASN A 373 -28.59 0.10 1.63
C ASN A 373 -29.02 0.74 2.97
N GLU A 374 -29.64 -0.04 3.89
CA GLU A 374 -29.98 0.42 5.24
C GLU A 374 -28.79 0.21 6.17
N GLU A 375 -28.48 1.20 7.02
CA GLU A 375 -27.32 1.14 7.93
C GLU A 375 -27.56 0.05 9.00
N LEU A 376 -26.55 -0.82 9.18
CA LEU A 376 -26.55 -1.90 10.16
C LEU A 376 -26.12 -1.40 11.55
N PRO A 377 -26.57 -2.09 12.63
CA PRO A 377 -26.14 -1.74 13.99
C PRO A 377 -24.64 -1.97 14.19
N ARG A 378 -24.04 -1.15 15.07
CA ARG A 378 -22.64 -1.28 15.49
C ARG A 378 -22.55 -2.22 16.70
N ASP A 379 -22.82 -3.50 16.52
CA ASP A 379 -22.84 -4.52 17.57
C ASP A 379 -21.65 -5.49 17.50
N GLY A 380 -20.87 -5.44 16.41
CA GLY A 380 -19.75 -6.34 16.15
C GLY A 380 -20.17 -7.69 15.56
N GLU A 381 -21.46 -7.90 15.31
CA GLU A 381 -22.04 -9.13 14.78
C GLU A 381 -22.65 -8.91 13.40
N ALA A 382 -23.44 -7.85 13.23
CA ALA A 382 -24.06 -7.52 11.97
C ALA A 382 -23.00 -7.14 10.91
N SER A 383 -22.88 -7.97 9.87
CA SER A 383 -21.95 -7.76 8.77
C SER A 383 -22.66 -7.27 7.51
N GLY A 384 -22.06 -6.33 6.80
CA GLY A 384 -22.61 -5.78 5.56
C GLY A 384 -21.57 -5.07 4.72
N ALA A 385 -22.02 -4.53 3.58
CA ALA A 385 -21.16 -3.78 2.67
C ALA A 385 -20.57 -2.55 3.36
N LEU A 386 -19.25 -2.43 3.37
CA LEU A 386 -18.54 -1.31 3.98
C LEU A 386 -18.53 -0.11 3.05
N LYS A 387 -19.10 1.00 3.52
CA LYS A 387 -19.06 2.29 2.84
C LYS A 387 -18.23 3.30 3.60
N VAL A 388 -17.57 4.19 2.87
CA VAL A 388 -16.67 5.21 3.43
C VAL A 388 -16.91 6.59 2.83
N LYS A 389 -16.57 7.63 3.60
CA LYS A 389 -16.66 9.03 3.22
C LYS A 389 -15.57 9.84 3.90
N GLY A 390 -14.97 10.82 3.20
CA GLY A 390 -13.95 11.67 3.82
C GLY A 390 -13.17 12.54 2.83
N PRO A 391 -12.32 13.48 3.33
CA PRO A 391 -11.67 14.51 2.52
C PRO A 391 -10.56 14.00 1.61
N TRP A 392 -10.11 12.76 1.77
CA TRP A 392 -9.13 12.10 0.91
C TRP A 392 -9.66 10.80 0.30
N ILE A 393 -11.00 10.65 0.25
CA ILE A 393 -11.68 9.56 -0.44
C ILE A 393 -12.12 10.05 -1.81
N MET A 394 -11.90 9.21 -2.80
CA MET A 394 -12.19 9.53 -4.20
C MET A 394 -13.70 9.69 -4.44
N HIS A 395 -14.05 10.69 -5.24
CA HIS A 395 -15.43 10.91 -5.71
C HIS A 395 -15.68 10.25 -7.08
N THR A 396 -14.72 10.39 -8.00
CA THR A 396 -14.87 9.93 -9.38
C THR A 396 -13.53 9.38 -9.87
N TYR A 397 -13.53 8.26 -10.60
CA TYR A 397 -12.32 7.74 -11.23
C TYR A 397 -11.83 8.66 -12.35
N TYR A 398 -10.53 8.68 -12.56
CA TYR A 398 -9.92 9.47 -13.61
C TYR A 398 -10.51 9.14 -14.99
N LYS A 399 -10.96 10.17 -15.72
CA LYS A 399 -11.65 10.08 -17.02
C LYS A 399 -12.95 9.26 -17.01
N ALA A 400 -13.57 9.02 -15.85
CA ALA A 400 -14.91 8.48 -15.79
C ALA A 400 -15.96 9.61 -15.80
N ASP A 401 -17.08 9.37 -16.47
CA ASP A 401 -18.19 10.35 -16.56
C ASP A 401 -19.09 10.32 -15.31
N GLU A 402 -19.20 9.15 -14.65
CA GLU A 402 -20.10 8.95 -13.53
C GLU A 402 -19.35 8.94 -12.20
N PRO A 403 -19.95 9.54 -11.13
CA PRO A 403 -19.42 9.40 -9.78
C PRO A 403 -19.32 7.93 -9.33
N ALA A 404 -18.33 7.63 -8.51
CA ALA A 404 -18.18 6.33 -7.86
C ALA A 404 -18.82 6.30 -6.46
N VAL A 405 -19.41 7.40 -6.02
CA VAL A 405 -20.13 7.55 -4.77
C VAL A 405 -21.63 7.56 -5.00
N ASP A 406 -22.40 7.18 -3.98
CA ASP A 406 -23.86 7.27 -4.01
C ASP A 406 -24.36 8.73 -3.82
N ASP A 407 -25.68 8.95 -3.88
CA ASP A 407 -26.32 10.29 -3.77
C ASP A 407 -26.02 11.01 -2.44
N GLU A 408 -25.63 10.27 -1.39
CA GLU A 408 -25.21 10.81 -0.10
C GLU A 408 -23.70 11.04 -0.01
N GLY A 409 -22.93 10.69 -1.06
CA GLY A 409 -21.49 10.83 -1.15
C GLY A 409 -20.71 9.69 -0.47
N TRP A 410 -21.29 8.51 -0.29
CA TRP A 410 -20.62 7.33 0.23
C TRP A 410 -20.03 6.49 -0.89
N PHE A 411 -18.76 6.13 -0.72
CA PHE A 411 -18.04 5.21 -1.62
C PHE A 411 -18.20 3.77 -1.12
N ASP A 412 -18.59 2.86 -2.00
CA ASP A 412 -18.66 1.42 -1.71
C ASP A 412 -17.26 0.81 -1.92
N THR A 413 -16.70 0.26 -0.86
CA THR A 413 -15.33 -0.29 -0.88
C THR A 413 -15.22 -1.67 -1.52
N GLY A 414 -16.35 -2.37 -1.66
CA GLY A 414 -16.40 -3.77 -2.03
C GLY A 414 -15.87 -4.72 -0.95
N ASP A 415 -15.70 -4.23 0.29
CA ASP A 415 -15.41 -5.04 1.46
C ASP A 415 -16.69 -5.30 2.27
N VAL A 416 -16.75 -6.43 2.94
CA VAL A 416 -17.76 -6.76 3.95
C VAL A 416 -17.12 -6.62 5.32
N ALA A 417 -17.78 -5.89 6.22
CA ALA A 417 -17.24 -5.61 7.54
C ALA A 417 -18.31 -5.67 8.63
N THR A 418 -17.85 -5.78 9.87
CA THR A 418 -18.60 -5.49 11.08
C THR A 418 -18.02 -4.24 11.75
N ILE A 419 -18.87 -3.50 12.48
CA ILE A 419 -18.40 -2.37 13.30
C ILE A 419 -18.83 -2.65 14.75
N HIS A 420 -17.87 -2.65 15.66
CA HIS A 420 -18.12 -2.85 17.09
C HIS A 420 -18.71 -1.61 17.76
N PRO A 421 -19.35 -1.73 18.94
CA PRO A 421 -19.96 -0.61 19.66
C PRO A 421 -18.99 0.55 19.97
N ASP A 422 -17.69 0.26 20.07
CA ASP A 422 -16.65 1.25 20.30
C ASP A 422 -16.10 1.89 19.01
N GLY A 423 -16.64 1.52 17.86
CA GLY A 423 -16.21 2.02 16.54
C GLY A 423 -15.09 1.23 15.88
N CYS A 424 -14.55 0.19 16.53
CA CYS A 424 -13.56 -0.68 15.92
C CYS A 424 -14.18 -1.45 14.75
N MET A 425 -13.57 -1.36 13.59
CA MET A 425 -13.97 -2.07 12.38
C MET A 425 -13.19 -3.40 12.26
N GLN A 426 -13.89 -4.42 11.79
CA GLN A 426 -13.31 -5.69 11.41
C GLN A 426 -13.80 -6.07 10.00
N ILE A 427 -12.86 -6.24 9.07
CA ILE A 427 -13.16 -6.82 7.76
C ILE A 427 -13.49 -8.29 7.94
N VAL A 428 -14.62 -8.69 7.43
CA VAL A 428 -15.06 -10.09 7.38
C VAL A 428 -14.48 -10.74 6.13
N ASP A 429 -14.66 -10.10 4.97
CA ASP A 429 -14.09 -10.55 3.70
C ASP A 429 -14.25 -9.48 2.60
N ARG A 430 -13.77 -9.78 1.39
CA ARG A 430 -14.20 -9.10 0.18
C ARG A 430 -15.59 -9.58 -0.24
N ALA A 431 -16.46 -8.68 -0.70
CA ALA A 431 -17.81 -9.04 -1.16
C ALA A 431 -17.82 -10.16 -2.23
N LYS A 432 -16.76 -10.22 -3.05
CA LYS A 432 -16.55 -11.26 -4.08
C LYS A 432 -15.88 -12.54 -3.57
N ASP A 433 -15.27 -12.53 -2.38
CA ASP A 433 -14.50 -13.64 -1.81
C ASP A 433 -15.23 -14.29 -0.61
N VAL A 434 -16.21 -13.58 -0.03
CA VAL A 434 -17.14 -14.15 0.97
C VAL A 434 -17.83 -15.37 0.36
N ILE A 435 -17.81 -16.48 1.09
CA ILE A 435 -18.37 -17.76 0.64
C ILE A 435 -19.83 -17.84 1.06
N LYS A 436 -20.72 -17.85 0.06
CA LYS A 436 -22.17 -17.88 0.29
C LYS A 436 -22.64 -19.31 0.35
N THR A 437 -22.91 -19.81 1.54
CA THR A 437 -23.29 -21.21 1.75
C THR A 437 -24.66 -21.32 2.42
N GLY A 438 -25.67 -21.83 1.71
CA GLY A 438 -27.00 -22.09 2.26
C GLY A 438 -27.71 -20.87 2.87
N GLY A 439 -27.42 -19.66 2.38
CA GLY A 439 -27.97 -18.40 2.90
C GLY A 439 -27.16 -17.76 4.02
N GLU A 440 -26.07 -18.40 4.47
CA GLU A 440 -25.13 -17.89 5.45
C GLU A 440 -23.79 -17.54 4.80
N TRP A 441 -22.98 -16.74 5.47
CA TRP A 441 -21.69 -16.29 4.97
C TRP A 441 -20.55 -16.93 5.76
N ILE A 442 -19.52 -17.41 5.04
CA ILE A 442 -18.26 -17.90 5.63
C ILE A 442 -17.16 -16.92 5.26
N SER A 443 -16.43 -16.43 6.26
CA SER A 443 -15.23 -15.61 6.06
C SER A 443 -14.09 -16.49 5.58
N SER A 444 -13.60 -16.25 4.38
CA SER A 444 -12.41 -16.91 3.86
C SER A 444 -11.17 -16.50 4.65
N ILE A 445 -11.12 -15.25 5.12
CA ILE A 445 -10.01 -14.68 5.91
C ILE A 445 -9.91 -15.35 7.28
N ASP A 446 -11.02 -15.57 7.98
CA ASP A 446 -10.99 -16.21 9.30
C ASP A 446 -10.56 -17.67 9.22
N LEU A 447 -10.97 -18.38 8.17
CA LEU A 447 -10.50 -19.76 7.91
C LEU A 447 -9.00 -19.78 7.58
N GLU A 448 -8.51 -18.85 6.76
CA GLU A 448 -7.08 -18.71 6.47
C GLU A 448 -6.28 -18.43 7.74
N ASN A 449 -6.73 -17.46 8.54
CA ASN A 449 -6.09 -17.12 9.81
C ASN A 449 -6.10 -18.30 10.80
N ALA A 450 -7.20 -19.03 10.89
CA ALA A 450 -7.28 -20.24 11.72
C ALA A 450 -6.27 -21.28 11.26
N ALA A 451 -6.18 -21.55 9.96
CA ALA A 451 -5.22 -22.52 9.39
C ALA A 451 -3.76 -22.10 9.63
N LEU A 452 -3.43 -20.81 9.50
CA LEU A 452 -2.09 -20.26 9.74
C LEU A 452 -1.62 -20.37 11.19
N THR A 453 -2.50 -20.65 12.16
CA THR A 453 -2.10 -20.93 13.54
C THR A 453 -1.58 -22.37 13.76
N HIS A 454 -1.67 -23.22 12.76
CA HIS A 454 -1.10 -24.57 12.81
C HIS A 454 0.42 -24.53 12.61
N GLU A 455 1.18 -25.25 13.46
CA GLU A 455 2.65 -25.17 13.53
C GLU A 455 3.38 -25.48 12.21
N ASN A 456 2.81 -26.36 11.37
CA ASN A 456 3.42 -26.82 10.12
C ASN A 456 2.89 -26.12 8.88
N ILE A 457 1.97 -25.15 9.00
CA ILE A 457 1.45 -24.39 7.85
C ILE A 457 2.25 -23.10 7.67
N LEU A 458 2.68 -22.84 6.42
CA LEU A 458 3.39 -21.65 6.01
C LEU A 458 2.45 -20.61 5.41
N GLU A 459 1.59 -21.04 4.47
CA GLU A 459 0.60 -20.19 3.82
C GLU A 459 -0.73 -20.92 3.68
N ALA A 460 -1.82 -20.16 3.71
CA ALA A 460 -3.19 -20.66 3.54
C ALA A 460 -3.99 -19.71 2.63
N CYS A 461 -4.85 -20.29 1.79
CA CYS A 461 -5.80 -19.56 0.97
C CYS A 461 -7.12 -20.31 0.90
N VAL A 462 -8.23 -19.63 1.12
CA VAL A 462 -9.58 -20.20 1.03
C VAL A 462 -10.37 -19.52 -0.06
N VAL A 463 -11.00 -20.32 -0.91
CA VAL A 463 -11.94 -19.82 -1.92
C VAL A 463 -13.28 -20.54 -1.83
N GLY A 464 -14.35 -19.82 -2.11
CA GLY A 464 -15.65 -20.42 -2.36
C GLY A 464 -15.69 -21.04 -3.75
N VAL A 465 -16.09 -22.31 -3.83
CA VAL A 465 -16.34 -22.99 -5.10
C VAL A 465 -17.78 -23.51 -5.13
N PRO A 466 -18.41 -23.56 -6.33
CA PRO A 466 -19.79 -24.05 -6.48
C PRO A 466 -19.99 -25.44 -5.87
N HIS A 467 -21.13 -25.63 -5.20
CA HIS A 467 -21.52 -26.88 -4.56
C HIS A 467 -22.98 -27.22 -4.88
N PRO A 468 -23.33 -28.48 -5.27
CA PRO A 468 -24.66 -28.84 -5.76
C PRO A 468 -25.82 -28.55 -4.78
N LYS A 469 -25.52 -28.49 -3.47
CA LYS A 469 -26.53 -28.34 -2.41
C LYS A 469 -26.51 -26.99 -1.70
N TRP A 470 -25.33 -26.30 -1.65
CA TRP A 470 -25.11 -25.21 -0.72
C TRP A 470 -24.75 -23.87 -1.38
N ASP A 471 -24.93 -23.69 -2.67
CA ASP A 471 -24.40 -22.65 -3.51
C ASP A 471 -22.89 -22.72 -3.62
N GLU A 472 -22.17 -22.36 -2.57
CA GLU A 472 -20.72 -22.42 -2.46
C GLU A 472 -20.29 -23.15 -1.20
N ARG A 473 -19.08 -23.77 -1.26
CA ARG A 473 -18.41 -24.33 -0.10
C ARG A 473 -16.93 -23.96 -0.10
N PRO A 474 -16.31 -23.86 1.10
CA PRO A 474 -14.90 -23.54 1.22
C PRO A 474 -14.01 -24.66 0.65
N LEU A 475 -13.03 -24.26 -0.15
CA LEU A 475 -11.91 -25.08 -0.59
C LEU A 475 -10.62 -24.44 -0.04
N LEU A 476 -9.88 -25.18 0.80
CA LEU A 476 -8.69 -24.70 1.49
C LEU A 476 -7.42 -25.16 0.76
N PHE A 477 -6.56 -24.19 0.42
CA PHE A 477 -5.24 -24.44 -0.16
C PHE A 477 -4.17 -24.16 0.89
N LEU A 478 -3.19 -25.07 1.03
CA LEU A 478 -2.13 -24.99 2.04
C LEU A 478 -0.75 -25.16 1.41
N ILE A 479 0.20 -24.36 1.90
CA ILE A 479 1.63 -24.60 1.77
C ILE A 479 2.16 -24.97 3.15
N THR A 480 2.86 -26.10 3.26
CA THR A 480 3.49 -26.56 4.50
C THR A 480 4.94 -26.10 4.59
N LYS A 481 5.46 -25.90 5.80
CA LYS A 481 6.83 -25.41 6.06
C LYS A 481 7.91 -26.35 5.56
N ASP A 482 7.66 -27.66 5.62
CA ASP A 482 8.60 -28.72 5.24
C ASP A 482 8.30 -29.33 3.86
N GLY A 483 7.24 -28.88 3.19
CA GLY A 483 6.80 -29.37 1.90
C GLY A 483 6.09 -30.74 1.94
N ASN A 484 5.85 -31.31 3.13
CA ASN A 484 5.12 -32.55 3.30
C ASN A 484 3.62 -32.30 3.49
N GLU A 485 2.78 -33.15 2.94
CA GLU A 485 1.34 -33.10 3.18
C GLU A 485 1.00 -33.59 4.59
N ILE A 486 0.07 -32.92 5.24
CA ILE A 486 -0.51 -33.27 6.52
C ILE A 486 -1.83 -34.02 6.23
N GLU A 487 -2.21 -34.98 7.09
CA GLU A 487 -3.50 -35.65 6.93
C GLU A 487 -4.65 -34.62 6.99
N LYS A 488 -5.51 -34.62 5.97
CA LYS A 488 -6.64 -33.67 5.87
C LYS A 488 -7.55 -33.68 7.09
N GLN A 489 -7.70 -34.87 7.71
CA GLN A 489 -8.50 -35.01 8.92
C GLN A 489 -7.86 -34.30 10.11
N GLU A 490 -6.54 -34.33 10.24
CA GLU A 490 -5.80 -33.62 11.27
C GLU A 490 -6.02 -32.10 11.16
N ILE A 491 -5.97 -31.55 9.94
CA ILE A 491 -6.26 -30.12 9.70
C ILE A 491 -7.72 -29.80 10.03
N ASN A 492 -8.67 -30.64 9.65
CA ASN A 492 -10.09 -30.42 9.96
C ASN A 492 -10.36 -30.49 11.47
N ASP A 493 -9.75 -31.41 12.18
CA ASP A 493 -9.87 -31.54 13.65
C ASP A 493 -9.27 -30.31 14.34
N PHE A 494 -8.12 -29.82 13.86
CA PHE A 494 -7.49 -28.59 14.34
C PHE A 494 -8.37 -27.35 14.08
N LEU A 495 -8.94 -27.22 12.88
CA LEU A 495 -9.85 -26.11 12.54
C LEU A 495 -11.14 -26.16 13.35
N LEU A 496 -11.66 -27.34 13.67
CA LEU A 496 -12.90 -27.51 14.44
C LEU A 496 -12.81 -26.92 15.85
N GLU A 497 -11.60 -26.79 16.41
CA GLU A 497 -11.37 -26.14 17.70
C GLU A 497 -11.43 -24.60 17.61
N LYS A 498 -11.35 -24.03 16.40
CA LYS A 498 -11.19 -22.60 16.15
C LYS A 498 -12.36 -21.95 15.43
N VAL A 499 -13.06 -22.73 14.60
CA VAL A 499 -14.21 -22.25 13.82
C VAL A 499 -15.41 -23.18 14.01
N VAL A 500 -16.61 -22.67 13.71
CA VAL A 500 -17.83 -23.47 13.79
C VAL A 500 -17.82 -24.58 12.74
N LYS A 501 -18.37 -25.74 13.08
CA LYS A 501 -18.31 -26.97 12.27
C LYS A 501 -18.73 -26.78 10.80
N TRP A 502 -19.72 -25.94 10.52
CA TRP A 502 -20.22 -25.73 9.17
C TRP A 502 -19.32 -24.82 8.31
N TRP A 503 -18.31 -24.19 8.90
CA TRP A 503 -17.26 -23.45 8.20
C TRP A 503 -16.14 -24.34 7.68
N LEU A 504 -16.01 -25.56 8.18
CA LEU A 504 -14.94 -26.46 7.76
C LEU A 504 -14.90 -26.59 6.24
N PRO A 505 -13.71 -26.63 5.64
CA PRO A 505 -13.56 -26.80 4.20
C PRO A 505 -14.05 -28.18 3.76
N ASP A 506 -14.73 -28.23 2.63
CA ASP A 506 -15.19 -29.49 2.04
C ASP A 506 -14.05 -30.30 1.44
N ASP A 507 -12.95 -29.64 1.09
CA ASP A 507 -11.70 -30.30 0.73
C ASP A 507 -10.48 -29.40 1.02
N ILE A 508 -9.29 -30.05 1.13
CA ILE A 508 -8.00 -29.40 1.39
C ILE A 508 -7.03 -29.83 0.28
N ILE A 509 -6.35 -28.85 -0.33
CA ILE A 509 -5.39 -29.07 -1.41
C ILE A 509 -4.03 -28.52 -0.99
N PHE A 510 -3.01 -29.38 -0.98
CA PHE A 510 -1.64 -28.98 -0.77
C PHE A 510 -1.03 -28.50 -2.09
N VAL A 511 -0.41 -27.34 -2.07
CA VAL A 511 0.21 -26.70 -3.23
C VAL A 511 1.64 -26.28 -2.93
N LYS A 512 2.46 -26.17 -3.98
CA LYS A 512 3.86 -25.70 -3.84
C LYS A 512 3.95 -24.18 -3.76
N GLU A 513 3.01 -23.49 -4.40
CA GLU A 513 2.94 -22.04 -4.45
C GLU A 513 1.48 -21.59 -4.56
N LEU A 514 1.18 -20.42 -4.01
CA LEU A 514 -0.09 -19.73 -4.17
C LEU A 514 0.06 -18.57 -5.15
N PRO A 515 -0.97 -18.27 -5.98
CA PRO A 515 -0.90 -17.17 -6.92
C PRO A 515 -0.94 -15.84 -6.18
N HIS A 516 0.09 -14.99 -6.40
CA HIS A 516 0.16 -13.66 -5.85
C HIS A 516 0.12 -12.60 -6.96
N GLY A 517 -0.60 -11.53 -6.72
CA GLY A 517 -0.64 -10.38 -7.59
C GLY A 517 0.61 -9.50 -7.48
N ALA A 518 0.67 -8.50 -8.33
CA ALA A 518 1.77 -7.53 -8.40
C ALA A 518 2.06 -6.78 -7.07
N THR A 519 1.11 -6.76 -6.15
CA THR A 519 1.22 -6.13 -4.82
C THR A 519 1.50 -7.12 -3.69
N GLY A 520 1.75 -8.40 -4.00
CA GLY A 520 1.93 -9.47 -3.02
C GLY A 520 0.63 -10.02 -2.42
N LYS A 521 -0.54 -9.58 -2.89
CA LYS A 521 -1.85 -10.09 -2.46
C LYS A 521 -2.18 -11.40 -3.17
N LEU A 522 -2.81 -12.34 -2.46
CA LEU A 522 -3.33 -13.57 -3.03
C LEU A 522 -4.36 -13.30 -4.16
N LEU A 523 -4.20 -13.98 -5.28
CA LEU A 523 -5.11 -13.94 -6.42
C LEU A 523 -6.15 -15.08 -6.33
N LYS A 524 -7.11 -14.92 -5.42
CA LYS A 524 -8.18 -15.91 -5.19
C LYS A 524 -8.99 -16.21 -6.45
N VAL A 525 -9.11 -15.25 -7.36
CA VAL A 525 -9.83 -15.41 -8.62
C VAL A 525 -9.24 -16.53 -9.49
N ASP A 526 -7.91 -16.66 -9.56
CA ASP A 526 -7.24 -17.68 -10.36
C ASP A 526 -7.51 -19.08 -9.81
N LEU A 527 -7.48 -19.22 -8.47
CA LEU A 527 -7.81 -20.47 -7.81
C LEU A 527 -9.29 -20.84 -7.99
N ARG A 528 -10.19 -19.85 -7.84
CA ARG A 528 -11.63 -20.05 -8.01
C ARG A 528 -11.97 -20.53 -9.42
N GLU A 529 -11.42 -19.89 -10.45
CA GLU A 529 -11.63 -20.30 -11.83
C GLU A 529 -11.04 -21.69 -12.13
N LYS A 530 -9.85 -21.97 -11.64
CA LYS A 530 -9.16 -23.25 -11.84
C LYS A 530 -9.89 -24.43 -11.19
N TYR A 531 -10.52 -24.21 -10.05
CA TYR A 531 -11.13 -25.25 -9.22
C TYR A 531 -12.67 -25.15 -9.13
N LYS A 532 -13.32 -24.36 -10.01
CA LYS A 532 -14.76 -24.11 -9.96
C LYS A 532 -15.64 -25.36 -10.04
N GLU A 533 -15.14 -26.45 -10.61
CA GLU A 533 -15.89 -27.71 -10.75
C GLU A 533 -15.48 -28.76 -9.71
N HIS A 534 -14.53 -28.43 -8.82
CA HIS A 534 -13.90 -29.39 -7.90
C HIS A 534 -14.88 -30.10 -6.96
N LEU A 535 -15.91 -29.41 -6.47
CA LEU A 535 -16.93 -29.97 -5.57
C LEU A 535 -18.23 -30.35 -6.31
N MET A 536 -18.33 -30.09 -7.62
CA MET A 536 -19.53 -30.44 -8.43
C MET A 536 -19.58 -31.94 -8.78
N GLU A 537 -18.42 -32.62 -8.76
CA GLU A 537 -18.30 -34.05 -9.08
C GLU A 537 -18.26 -34.95 -7.83
N LYS A 538 -18.30 -34.37 -6.63
CA LYS A 538 -18.37 -35.07 -5.34
C LYS A 538 -19.80 -35.06 -4.82
#